data_4d7ad1137d814a487700bc95abcd0864
#
_entry.id   4d7ad1137d814a487700bc95abcd0864
#
_cell.length_a   1.000
_cell.length_b   1.000
_cell.length_c   1.000
_cell.angle_alpha   90.00
_cell.angle_beta   90.00
_cell.angle_gamma   90.00
#
_symmetry.space_group_name_H-M   'P 1'
#
loop_
_entity.id
_entity.type
_entity.pdbx_description
1 polymer ?
#
loop_
_entity_poly.entity_id
_entity_poly.type
_entity_poly.pdbx_seq_one_letter_code
_entity_poly.pdbx_strand_id
1 'polypeptide(L)'
;SNLLNEEELAVIDKQKRTFTEPQLFTIGYEGRSLEKYINILLINDVHILCDVRKNAYSQKYGFSKGQLEKACTGVGIKYIHIPQLGIESEQRQDLKSQKDYEILFESYEKSTLKENWDYLLYVRELIDTEKRVALTCFEESRKQCHRGRVAKYLMQLPDITYTLKHL
;
A
#
# COMPACT_ATOMS: atom_id res chain seq x y z
N SER A 1 27.82 -9.56 -21.06
CA SER A 1 27.83 -9.78 -19.62
C SER A 1 28.21 -8.47 -18.91
N ASN A 2 27.29 -7.92 -18.20
CA ASN A 2 27.51 -6.70 -17.43
C ASN A 2 28.14 -7.08 -16.11
N LEU A 3 29.47 -7.16 -16.08
CA LEU A 3 30.19 -7.27 -14.83
C LEU A 3 30.25 -5.89 -14.20
N LEU A 4 29.58 -5.73 -13.06
CA LEU A 4 29.69 -4.55 -12.23
C LEU A 4 31.09 -4.52 -11.62
N ASN A 5 31.70 -3.35 -11.52
CA ASN A 5 32.96 -3.20 -10.82
C ASN A 5 32.76 -3.29 -9.29
N GLU A 6 33.85 -3.39 -8.53
CA GLU A 6 33.78 -3.55 -7.07
C GLU A 6 33.09 -2.36 -6.38
N GLU A 7 33.26 -1.16 -6.91
CA GLU A 7 32.61 0.06 -6.36
C GLU A 7 31.11 0.04 -6.59
N GLU A 8 30.65 -0.36 -7.78
CA GLU A 8 29.24 -0.50 -8.11
C GLU A 8 28.57 -1.58 -7.26
N LEU A 9 29.25 -2.73 -7.07
CA LEU A 9 28.78 -3.80 -6.19
C LEU A 9 28.70 -3.34 -4.73
N ALA A 10 29.64 -2.55 -4.24
CA ALA A 10 29.62 -2.00 -2.89
C ALA A 10 28.45 -1.02 -2.69
N VAL A 11 28.13 -0.20 -3.70
CA VAL A 11 26.96 0.72 -3.67
C VAL A 11 25.65 -0.09 -3.65
N ILE A 12 25.52 -1.11 -4.47
CA ILE A 12 24.35 -2.00 -4.52
C ILE A 12 24.18 -2.70 -3.17
N ASP A 13 25.25 -3.23 -2.60
CA ASP A 13 25.24 -3.89 -1.29
C ASP A 13 24.81 -2.95 -0.16
N LYS A 14 25.33 -1.72 -0.17
CA LYS A 14 24.96 -0.69 0.79
C LYS A 14 23.48 -0.30 0.67
N GLN A 15 22.97 -0.15 -0.56
CA GLN A 15 21.55 0.12 -0.82
C GLN A 15 20.67 -1.04 -0.36
N LYS A 16 21.03 -2.28 -0.64
CA LYS A 16 20.30 -3.46 -0.17
C LYS A 16 20.22 -3.53 1.35
N ARG A 17 21.31 -3.22 2.06
CA ARG A 17 21.33 -3.15 3.54
C ARG A 17 20.38 -2.08 4.08
N THR A 18 20.33 -0.92 3.42
CA THR A 18 19.43 0.19 3.79
C THR A 18 17.96 -0.20 3.63
N PHE A 19 17.64 -1.03 2.62
CA PHE A 19 16.29 -1.47 2.31
C PHE A 19 15.84 -2.75 3.05
N THR A 20 16.62 -3.28 3.99
CA THR A 20 16.20 -4.43 4.81
C THR A 20 15.40 -4.03 6.04
N GLU A 21 15.33 -2.75 6.37
CA GLU A 21 14.58 -2.28 7.52
C GLU A 21 13.07 -2.34 7.27
N PRO A 22 12.28 -2.69 8.31
CA PRO A 22 10.83 -2.69 8.19
C PRO A 22 10.29 -1.30 7.87
N GLN A 23 9.44 -1.22 6.85
CA GLN A 23 8.85 0.04 6.42
C GLN A 23 7.43 -0.20 5.94
N LEU A 24 6.49 0.60 6.44
CA LEU A 24 5.13 0.67 5.91
C LEU A 24 5.03 1.85 4.96
N PHE A 25 4.45 1.60 3.79
CA PHE A 25 4.17 2.63 2.79
C PHE A 25 2.69 2.74 2.52
N THR A 26 2.25 3.91 2.05
CA THR A 26 0.97 4.06 1.37
C THR A 26 1.20 4.66 0.00
N ILE A 27 0.40 4.26 -0.98
CA ILE A 27 0.48 4.76 -2.34
C ILE A 27 -0.90 4.79 -2.99
N GLY A 28 -1.26 5.91 -3.65
CA GLY A 28 -2.43 6.01 -4.51
C GLY A 28 -2.02 5.98 -5.97
N TYR A 29 -2.92 5.58 -6.86
CA TYR A 29 -2.63 5.53 -8.30
C TYR A 29 -3.32 6.64 -9.10
N GLU A 30 -4.14 7.48 -8.47
CA GLU A 30 -4.76 8.64 -9.11
C GLU A 30 -3.69 9.52 -9.75
N GLY A 31 -3.89 9.90 -11.01
CA GLY A 31 -2.96 10.75 -11.74
C GLY A 31 -1.65 10.09 -12.17
N ARG A 32 -1.46 8.79 -11.96
CA ARG A 32 -0.22 8.07 -12.29
C ARG A 32 -0.46 7.03 -13.38
N SER A 33 0.52 6.87 -14.28
CA SER A 33 0.54 5.72 -15.18
C SER A 33 0.95 4.46 -14.42
N LEU A 34 0.64 3.28 -14.94
CA LEU A 34 1.09 2.02 -14.36
C LEU A 34 2.62 1.97 -14.25
N GLU A 35 3.32 2.40 -15.29
CA GLU A 35 4.78 2.44 -15.31
C GLU A 35 5.35 3.31 -14.19
N LYS A 36 4.85 4.52 -14.05
CA LYS A 36 5.29 5.44 -12.98
C LYS A 36 4.99 4.86 -11.60
N TYR A 37 3.82 4.28 -11.41
CA TYR A 37 3.40 3.65 -10.17
C TYR A 37 4.33 2.49 -9.78
N ILE A 38 4.60 1.59 -10.71
CA ILE A 38 5.50 0.44 -10.48
C ILE A 38 6.93 0.93 -10.20
N ASN A 39 7.41 1.95 -10.91
CA ASN A 39 8.72 2.53 -10.66
C ASN A 39 8.87 3.09 -9.25
N ILE A 40 7.84 3.75 -8.73
CA ILE A 40 7.84 4.26 -7.35
C ILE A 40 7.97 3.09 -6.35
N LEU A 41 7.26 1.99 -6.58
CA LEU A 41 7.37 0.81 -5.74
C LEU A 41 8.77 0.20 -5.79
N LEU A 42 9.36 0.11 -6.97
CA LEU A 42 10.71 -0.44 -7.16
C LEU A 42 11.79 0.43 -6.52
N ILE A 43 11.72 1.75 -6.69
CA ILE A 43 12.68 2.70 -6.11
C ILE A 43 12.68 2.61 -4.58
N ASN A 44 11.52 2.36 -3.98
CA ASN A 44 11.38 2.23 -2.54
C ASN A 44 11.57 0.79 -2.05
N ASP A 45 11.94 -0.13 -2.92
CA ASP A 45 12.13 -1.56 -2.62
C ASP A 45 10.94 -2.16 -1.87
N VAL A 46 9.75 -1.94 -2.38
CA VAL A 46 8.52 -2.54 -1.85
C VAL A 46 8.52 -4.03 -2.18
N HIS A 47 8.33 -4.87 -1.18
CA HIS A 47 8.28 -6.32 -1.34
C HIS A 47 6.87 -6.85 -1.54
N ILE A 48 5.90 -6.27 -0.83
CA ILE A 48 4.50 -6.64 -0.92
C ILE A 48 3.63 -5.41 -1.14
N LEU A 49 2.72 -5.51 -2.09
CA LEU A 49 1.65 -4.54 -2.30
C LEU A 49 0.35 -5.12 -1.76
N CYS A 50 -0.20 -4.51 -0.72
CA CYS A 50 -1.52 -4.85 -0.18
C CYS A 50 -2.56 -3.92 -0.77
N ASP A 51 -3.43 -4.48 -1.60
CA ASP A 51 -4.54 -3.76 -2.21
C ASP A 51 -5.73 -3.77 -1.25
N VAL A 52 -6.01 -2.63 -0.63
CA VAL A 52 -7.08 -2.48 0.37
C VAL A 52 -8.37 -1.93 -0.24
N ARG A 53 -8.50 -1.96 -1.57
CA ARG A 53 -9.77 -1.63 -2.24
C ARG A 53 -10.78 -2.75 -1.99
N LYS A 54 -12.01 -2.38 -1.68
CA LYS A 54 -13.10 -3.35 -1.58
C LYS A 54 -13.35 -4.02 -2.92
N ASN A 55 -13.48 -3.21 -3.96
CA ASN A 55 -13.57 -3.65 -5.34
C ASN A 55 -12.29 -3.25 -6.08
N ALA A 56 -11.48 -4.22 -6.46
CA ALA A 56 -10.21 -4.02 -7.16
C ALA A 56 -10.40 -3.93 -8.69
N TYR A 57 -11.43 -3.23 -9.11
CA TYR A 57 -11.69 -2.88 -10.51
C TYR A 57 -11.36 -1.42 -10.75
N SER A 58 -10.77 -1.12 -11.90
CA SER A 58 -10.50 0.26 -12.32
C SER A 58 -10.66 0.39 -13.82
N GLN A 59 -11.27 1.49 -14.26
CA GLN A 59 -11.29 1.86 -15.69
C GLN A 59 -9.93 2.33 -16.17
N LYS A 60 -9.06 2.73 -15.25
CA LYS A 60 -7.69 3.12 -15.57
C LYS A 60 -6.86 1.88 -15.90
N TYR A 61 -6.21 1.91 -17.07
CA TYR A 61 -5.40 0.80 -17.55
C TYR A 61 -4.34 0.36 -16.53
N GLY A 62 -4.29 -0.93 -16.30
CA GLY A 62 -3.27 -1.56 -15.46
C GLY A 62 -3.64 -1.67 -13.98
N PHE A 63 -4.74 -1.05 -13.53
CA PHE A 63 -5.05 -0.97 -12.09
C PHE A 63 -6.21 -1.84 -11.62
N SER A 64 -6.80 -2.64 -12.51
CA SER A 64 -7.68 -3.72 -12.08
C SER A 64 -6.86 -4.85 -11.49
N LYS A 65 -7.43 -5.62 -10.56
CA LYS A 65 -6.74 -6.66 -9.78
C LYS A 65 -5.81 -7.55 -10.63
N GLY A 66 -6.33 -8.14 -11.69
CA GLY A 66 -5.53 -9.06 -12.53
C GLY A 66 -4.36 -8.40 -13.22
N GLN A 67 -4.56 -7.17 -13.71
CA GLN A 67 -3.51 -6.39 -14.38
C GLN A 67 -2.43 -5.93 -13.39
N LEU A 68 -2.85 -5.42 -12.24
CA LEU A 68 -1.92 -4.93 -11.22
C LEU A 68 -1.12 -6.07 -10.60
N GLU A 69 -1.77 -7.20 -10.31
CA GLU A 69 -1.10 -8.42 -9.82
C GLU A 69 -0.04 -8.90 -10.81
N LYS A 70 -0.39 -8.96 -12.09
CA LYS A 70 0.55 -9.36 -13.13
C LYS A 70 1.75 -8.41 -13.24
N ALA A 71 1.50 -7.11 -13.20
CA ALA A 71 2.55 -6.09 -13.24
C ALA A 71 3.50 -6.21 -12.03
N CYS A 72 2.96 -6.37 -10.83
CA CYS A 72 3.75 -6.56 -9.62
C CYS A 72 4.57 -7.84 -9.66
N THR A 73 3.95 -8.96 -10.00
CA THR A 73 4.62 -10.27 -10.11
C THR A 73 5.76 -10.23 -11.13
N GLY A 74 5.56 -9.53 -12.25
CA GLY A 74 6.58 -9.39 -13.29
C GLY A 74 7.85 -8.68 -12.85
N VAL A 75 7.79 -7.90 -11.77
CA VAL A 75 8.96 -7.17 -11.20
C VAL A 75 9.36 -7.68 -9.82
N GLY A 76 8.82 -8.83 -9.40
CA GLY A 76 9.18 -9.47 -8.13
C GLY A 76 8.48 -8.90 -6.90
N ILE A 77 7.40 -8.15 -7.06
CA ILE A 77 6.56 -7.64 -5.97
C ILE A 77 5.38 -8.57 -5.78
N LYS A 78 5.17 -9.06 -4.56
CA LYS A 78 4.00 -9.89 -4.25
C LYS A 78 2.76 -9.01 -4.10
N TYR A 79 1.67 -9.37 -4.75
CA TYR A 79 0.39 -8.68 -4.67
C TYR A 79 -0.57 -9.47 -3.78
N ILE A 80 -1.20 -8.78 -2.83
CA ILE A 80 -2.22 -9.36 -1.95
C ILE A 80 -3.42 -8.42 -1.93
N HIS A 81 -4.61 -8.93 -2.29
CA HIS A 81 -5.86 -8.19 -2.18
C HIS A 81 -6.53 -8.49 -0.84
N ILE A 82 -6.84 -7.44 -0.09
CA ILE A 82 -7.50 -7.54 1.22
C ILE A 82 -8.79 -6.69 1.16
N PRO A 83 -9.85 -7.20 0.49
CA PRO A 83 -11.10 -6.44 0.35
C PRO A 83 -11.80 -6.16 1.69
N GLN A 84 -11.54 -6.94 2.71
CA GLN A 84 -12.10 -6.76 4.05
C GLN A 84 -11.68 -5.44 4.69
N LEU A 85 -10.58 -4.85 4.26
CA LEU A 85 -10.12 -3.53 4.71
C LEU A 85 -10.62 -2.39 3.81
N GLY A 86 -11.47 -2.68 2.83
CA GLY A 86 -11.99 -1.71 1.89
C GLY A 86 -13.33 -1.10 2.30
N ILE A 87 -13.69 0.00 1.62
CA ILE A 87 -14.97 0.68 1.76
C ILE A 87 -15.82 0.36 0.53
N GLU A 88 -17.10 0.04 0.73
CA GLU A 88 -18.04 -0.19 -0.35
C GLU A 88 -18.17 1.04 -1.26
N SER A 89 -18.26 0.82 -2.56
CA SER A 89 -18.35 1.89 -3.55
C SER A 89 -19.58 2.80 -3.33
N GLU A 90 -20.70 2.21 -2.92
CA GLU A 90 -21.93 2.96 -2.66
C GLU A 90 -21.76 3.96 -1.51
N GLN A 91 -20.96 3.64 -0.50
CA GLN A 91 -20.69 4.53 0.63
C GLN A 91 -19.87 5.75 0.25
N ARG A 92 -19.20 5.72 -0.91
CA ARG A 92 -18.36 6.81 -1.41
C ARG A 92 -19.07 7.72 -2.41
N GLN A 93 -20.34 7.44 -2.70
CA GLN A 93 -21.15 8.30 -3.55
C GLN A 93 -21.49 9.60 -2.82
N ASP A 94 -21.59 10.70 -3.58
CA ASP A 94 -21.99 12.01 -3.07
C ASP A 94 -21.03 12.67 -2.06
N LEU A 95 -19.78 12.22 -1.99
CA LEU A 95 -18.75 12.88 -1.17
C LEU A 95 -18.29 14.17 -1.86
N LYS A 96 -18.58 15.32 -1.23
CA LYS A 96 -18.34 16.66 -1.81
C LYS A 96 -17.32 17.48 -1.04
N SER A 97 -17.09 17.18 0.24
CA SER A 97 -16.23 17.96 1.11
C SER A 97 -15.31 17.07 1.93
N GLN A 98 -14.24 17.65 2.48
CA GLN A 98 -13.36 16.95 3.40
C GLN A 98 -14.13 16.44 4.63
N LYS A 99 -15.14 17.19 5.08
CA LYS A 99 -16.01 16.78 6.18
C LYS A 99 -16.79 15.50 5.85
N ASP A 100 -17.28 15.36 4.62
CA ASP A 100 -17.98 14.14 4.18
C ASP A 100 -17.03 12.93 4.23
N TYR A 101 -15.80 13.09 3.80
CA TYR A 101 -14.77 12.04 3.90
C TYR A 101 -14.46 11.69 5.37
N GLU A 102 -14.35 12.68 6.24
CA GLU A 102 -14.09 12.46 7.65
C GLU A 102 -15.21 11.66 8.32
N ILE A 103 -16.47 12.00 8.03
CA ILE A 103 -17.64 11.25 8.54
C ILE A 103 -17.62 9.80 8.04
N LEU A 104 -17.35 9.59 6.75
CA LEU A 104 -17.24 8.26 6.17
C LEU A 104 -16.13 7.45 6.85
N PHE A 105 -14.96 8.05 7.06
CA PHE A 105 -13.82 7.36 7.65
C PHE A 105 -14.02 7.08 9.15
N GLU A 106 -14.71 7.94 9.88
CA GLU A 106 -15.10 7.65 11.25
C GLU A 106 -16.04 6.44 11.32
N SER A 107 -17.01 6.36 10.43
CA SER A 107 -17.89 5.20 10.30
C SER A 107 -17.10 3.95 9.95
N TYR A 108 -16.17 4.06 9.02
CA TYR A 108 -15.26 2.98 8.63
C TYR A 108 -14.45 2.45 9.82
N GLU A 109 -13.87 3.34 10.62
CA GLU A 109 -13.09 2.98 11.81
C GLU A 109 -13.94 2.26 12.86
N LYS A 110 -15.16 2.74 13.09
CA LYS A 110 -16.05 2.20 14.12
C LYS A 110 -16.70 0.87 13.76
N SER A 111 -16.89 0.61 12.47
CA SER A 111 -17.55 -0.61 11.99
C SER A 111 -16.61 -1.52 11.22
N THR A 112 -16.29 -1.17 9.98
CA THR A 112 -15.55 -2.04 9.05
C THR A 112 -14.17 -2.43 9.61
N LEU A 113 -13.39 -1.47 10.07
CA LEU A 113 -12.04 -1.73 10.56
C LEU A 113 -12.07 -2.54 11.85
N LYS A 114 -13.00 -2.24 12.76
CA LYS A 114 -13.16 -2.98 14.01
C LYS A 114 -13.58 -4.43 13.76
N GLU A 115 -14.52 -4.66 12.86
CA GLU A 115 -15.00 -6.00 12.52
C GLU A 115 -13.93 -6.84 11.80
N ASN A 116 -13.02 -6.18 11.09
CA ASN A 116 -11.97 -6.82 10.30
C ASN A 116 -10.58 -6.62 10.92
N TRP A 117 -10.50 -6.47 12.23
CA TRP A 117 -9.24 -6.23 12.94
C TRP A 117 -8.21 -7.33 12.71
N ASP A 118 -8.63 -8.57 12.52
CA ASP A 118 -7.74 -9.69 12.21
C ASP A 118 -6.96 -9.47 10.92
N TYR A 119 -7.56 -8.81 9.93
CA TYR A 119 -6.87 -8.46 8.68
C TYR A 119 -5.84 -7.35 8.89
N LEU A 120 -6.08 -6.44 9.82
CA LEU A 120 -5.09 -5.44 10.21
C LEU A 120 -3.86 -6.12 10.85
N LEU A 121 -4.08 -7.06 11.76
CA LEU A 121 -3.01 -7.85 12.37
C LEU A 121 -2.26 -8.70 11.35
N TYR A 122 -2.95 -9.20 10.34
CA TYR A 122 -2.34 -9.91 9.22
C TYR A 122 -1.36 -9.01 8.45
N VAL A 123 -1.74 -7.77 8.17
CA VAL A 123 -0.83 -6.79 7.52
C VAL A 123 0.39 -6.53 8.39
N ARG A 124 0.21 -6.37 9.70
CA ARG A 124 1.32 -6.24 10.64
C ARG A 124 2.29 -7.41 10.55
N GLU A 125 1.77 -8.63 10.53
CA GLU A 125 2.59 -9.84 10.38
C GLU A 125 3.38 -9.82 9.07
N LEU A 126 2.77 -9.37 7.97
CA LEU A 126 3.47 -9.20 6.70
C LEU A 126 4.63 -8.20 6.81
N ILE A 127 4.44 -7.09 7.54
CA ILE A 127 5.52 -6.12 7.74
C ILE A 127 6.64 -6.73 8.58
N ASP A 128 6.31 -7.47 9.61
CA ASP A 128 7.30 -8.11 10.49
C ASP A 128 8.11 -9.18 9.75
N THR A 129 7.48 -9.94 8.85
CA THR A 129 8.14 -11.03 8.11
C THR A 129 8.78 -10.61 6.80
N GLU A 130 8.11 -9.77 6.01
CA GLU A 130 8.54 -9.37 4.66
C GLU A 130 9.19 -7.98 4.62
N LYS A 131 9.12 -7.24 5.70
CA LYS A 131 9.78 -5.97 5.98
C LYS A 131 9.19 -4.75 5.25
N ARG A 132 8.96 -4.80 3.94
CA ARG A 132 8.61 -3.62 3.14
C ARG A 132 7.26 -3.82 2.47
N VAL A 133 6.23 -3.23 3.07
CA VAL A 133 4.83 -3.43 2.66
C VAL A 133 4.19 -2.08 2.32
N ALA A 134 3.53 -2.00 1.17
CA ALA A 134 2.76 -0.82 0.76
C ALA A 134 1.26 -1.13 0.76
N LEU A 135 0.47 -0.21 1.27
CA LEU A 135 -0.99 -0.22 1.16
C LEU A 135 -1.39 0.65 -0.03
N THR A 136 -2.29 0.17 -0.88
CA THR A 136 -2.73 0.93 -2.05
C THR A 136 -4.24 1.03 -2.17
N CYS A 137 -4.70 2.17 -2.69
CA CYS A 137 -6.05 2.40 -3.19
C CYS A 137 -6.01 3.49 -4.26
N PHE A 138 -7.17 4.01 -4.70
CA PHE A 138 -7.25 4.92 -5.83
C PHE A 138 -6.63 6.30 -5.57
N GLU A 139 -7.11 7.00 -4.54
CA GLU A 139 -6.84 8.42 -4.36
C GLU A 139 -5.36 8.70 -4.11
N GLU A 140 -4.83 9.76 -4.73
CA GLU A 140 -3.50 10.28 -4.48
C GLU A 140 -3.39 10.76 -3.04
N SER A 141 -4.37 11.54 -2.59
CA SER A 141 -4.38 12.04 -1.22
C SER A 141 -4.84 10.96 -0.22
N ARG A 142 -3.98 10.66 0.75
CA ARG A 142 -4.33 9.75 1.85
C ARG A 142 -5.51 10.24 2.69
N LYS A 143 -5.79 11.56 2.68
CA LYS A 143 -6.91 12.17 3.40
C LYS A 143 -8.27 11.81 2.79
N GLN A 144 -8.28 11.41 1.53
CA GLN A 144 -9.46 11.00 0.79
C GLN A 144 -9.52 9.49 0.57
N CYS A 145 -8.64 8.73 1.22
CA CYS A 145 -8.57 7.29 1.06
C CYS A 145 -8.44 6.58 2.41
N HIS A 146 -9.17 5.49 2.56
CA HIS A 146 -9.15 4.67 3.77
C HIS A 146 -7.79 4.03 4.07
N ARG A 147 -6.86 3.92 3.09
CA ARG A 147 -5.51 3.39 3.36
C ARG A 147 -4.78 4.21 4.43
N GLY A 148 -5.04 5.51 4.49
CA GLY A 148 -4.49 6.38 5.53
C GLY A 148 -4.98 6.01 6.93
N ARG A 149 -6.24 5.58 7.05
CA ARG A 149 -6.81 5.12 8.32
C ARG A 149 -6.24 3.76 8.72
N VAL A 150 -6.09 2.84 7.78
CA VAL A 150 -5.43 1.55 8.01
C VAL A 150 -3.99 1.78 8.49
N ALA A 151 -3.23 2.62 7.81
CA ALA A 151 -1.87 2.97 8.20
C ALA A 151 -1.79 3.58 9.59
N LYS A 152 -2.71 4.50 9.92
CA LYS A 152 -2.79 5.11 11.24
C LYS A 152 -2.90 4.06 12.35
N TYR A 153 -3.79 3.08 12.20
CA TYR A 153 -3.97 2.03 13.22
C TYR A 153 -2.80 1.07 13.27
N LEU A 154 -2.17 0.75 12.13
CA LEU A 154 -0.94 -0.04 12.10
C LEU A 154 0.19 0.64 12.89
N MET A 155 0.28 1.97 12.83
CA MET A 155 1.29 2.74 13.56
C MET A 155 0.99 2.84 15.06
N GLN A 156 -0.24 2.58 15.48
CA GLN A 156 -0.67 2.63 16.89
C GLN A 156 -0.60 1.27 17.59
N LEU A 157 -0.29 0.19 16.87
CA LEU A 157 -0.12 -1.13 17.47
C LEU A 157 1.09 -1.15 18.41
N PRO A 158 1.05 -1.97 19.50
CA PRO A 158 2.20 -2.07 20.40
C PRO A 158 3.39 -2.76 19.75
N ASP A 159 4.59 -2.41 20.20
CA ASP A 159 5.86 -3.06 19.83
C ASP A 159 6.16 -3.05 18.33
N ILE A 160 5.77 -1.97 17.63
CA ILE A 160 6.09 -1.81 16.22
C ILE A 160 7.57 -1.44 16.03
N THR A 161 8.18 -1.99 14.98
CA THR A 161 9.57 -1.74 14.59
C THR A 161 9.71 -0.97 13.28
N TYR A 162 8.59 -0.65 12.64
CA TYR A 162 8.55 0.00 11.34
C TYR A 162 8.12 1.46 11.45
N THR A 163 8.49 2.25 10.43
CA THR A 163 8.04 3.62 10.25
C THR A 163 7.07 3.70 9.07
N LEU A 164 6.39 4.84 8.91
CA LEU A 164 5.42 5.07 7.85
C LEU A 164 5.93 6.12 6.86
N LYS A 165 5.82 5.82 5.55
CA LYS A 165 6.12 6.75 4.48
C LYS A 165 4.98 6.75 3.45
N HIS A 166 4.46 7.93 3.13
CA HIS A 166 3.46 8.09 2.06
C HIS A 166 4.16 8.41 0.74
N LEU A 167 3.92 7.57 -0.26
CA LEU A 167 4.53 7.68 -1.59
C LEU A 167 3.69 8.49 -2.58
#